data_d23291669c5ea675ccbcfc29a08879ea
#
_entry.id   d23291669c5ea675ccbcfc29a08879ea
#
_cell.length_a   1.000
_cell.length_b   1.000
_cell.length_c   1.000
_cell.angle_alpha   90.00
_cell.angle_beta   90.00
_cell.angle_gamma   90.00
#
_symmetry.space_group_name_H-M   'P 1'
#
loop_
_entity.id
_entity.type
_entity.pdbx_description
1 polymer ?
#
loop_
_entity_poly.entity_id
_entity_poly.type
_entity_poly.pdbx_seq_one_letter_code
_entity_poly.pdbx_strand_id
1 'polypeptide(L)'
;MKIPIVTALLLALAAPSFAGADWASARLENAMSAYRTGDYRAAQRGFQRLAEHGSAVAETMLGVIYAEGRGVRANPAVAAGWFRRAASRGYGPAQIALSDAFARGSGVGRDTRAAYFWALAATIGGDRSAETSGRTRVAALGKHLSAEVRAEISADVHNWRPRAQRLR
;
A
#
# COMPACT_ATOMS: atom_id res chain seq x y z
N MET A 1 38.25 -38.72 -41.46
CA MET A 1 38.36 -38.17 -40.08
C MET A 1 37.00 -37.55 -39.74
N LYS A 2 36.23 -38.22 -38.87
CA LYS A 2 34.88 -37.73 -38.43
C LYS A 2 35.04 -36.95 -37.17
N ILE A 3 34.66 -35.66 -37.18
CA ILE A 3 34.61 -34.80 -36.00
C ILE A 3 33.23 -34.95 -35.40
N PRO A 4 33.09 -35.29 -34.10
CA PRO A 4 31.74 -35.44 -33.49
C PRO A 4 31.12 -34.08 -33.13
N ILE A 5 29.93 -33.87 -33.62
CA ILE A 5 29.03 -32.75 -33.32
C ILE A 5 28.34 -33.01 -31.96
N VAL A 6 29.02 -32.78 -30.83
CA VAL A 6 28.41 -32.93 -29.48
C VAL A 6 28.99 -31.92 -28.49
N THR A 7 29.12 -30.64 -28.85
CA THR A 7 29.52 -29.61 -27.84
C THR A 7 28.84 -28.25 -28.10
N ALA A 8 27.55 -28.25 -28.41
CA ALA A 8 26.80 -27.01 -28.56
C ALA A 8 25.41 -27.05 -27.92
N LEU A 9 25.26 -27.71 -26.75
CA LEU A 9 23.96 -27.75 -26.09
C LEU A 9 24.09 -27.70 -24.56
N LEU A 10 24.81 -26.71 -24.03
CA LEU A 10 24.87 -26.49 -22.57
C LEU A 10 25.19 -25.04 -22.20
N LEU A 11 24.54 -24.07 -22.88
CA LEU A 11 24.66 -22.64 -22.49
C LEU A 11 23.33 -21.90 -22.65
N ALA A 12 22.22 -22.54 -22.29
CA ALA A 12 20.89 -21.89 -22.35
C ALA A 12 20.06 -22.19 -21.10
N LEU A 13 20.67 -22.28 -19.91
CA LEU A 13 19.93 -22.48 -18.65
C LEU A 13 20.56 -21.69 -17.50
N ALA A 14 20.74 -20.38 -17.71
CA ALA A 14 20.91 -19.42 -16.64
C ALA A 14 20.27 -18.11 -17.08
N ALA A 15 18.97 -18.13 -17.35
CA ALA A 15 18.18 -16.91 -17.31
C ALA A 15 18.14 -16.49 -15.84
N PRO A 16 18.71 -15.31 -15.49
CA PRO A 16 18.69 -14.87 -14.13
C PRO A 16 17.23 -14.60 -13.72
N SER A 17 16.81 -15.24 -12.64
CA SER A 17 15.55 -14.99 -11.94
C SER A 17 15.45 -13.54 -11.39
N PHE A 18 16.33 -12.65 -11.81
CA PHE A 18 16.38 -11.23 -11.47
C PHE A 18 15.47 -10.34 -12.30
N ALA A 19 14.90 -10.81 -13.41
CA ALA A 19 14.07 -9.99 -14.28
C ALA A 19 12.71 -9.58 -13.66
N GLY A 20 12.28 -10.26 -12.59
CA GLY A 20 10.98 -10.01 -11.96
C GLY A 20 10.92 -8.77 -11.07
N ALA A 21 12.02 -8.38 -10.43
CA ALA A 21 12.05 -7.23 -9.53
C ALA A 21 12.30 -5.91 -10.29
N ASP A 22 13.12 -5.94 -11.33
CA ASP A 22 13.52 -4.74 -12.09
C ASP A 22 12.36 -4.12 -12.87
N TRP A 23 11.47 -4.95 -13.46
CA TRP A 23 10.34 -4.43 -14.23
C TRP A 23 9.30 -3.71 -13.35
N ALA A 24 9.09 -4.19 -12.11
CA ALA A 24 8.15 -3.58 -11.18
C ALA A 24 8.69 -2.23 -10.68
N SER A 25 9.98 -2.15 -10.38
CA SER A 25 10.66 -0.93 -9.94
C SER A 25 10.64 0.14 -11.03
N ALA A 26 11.00 -0.22 -12.27
CA ALA A 26 10.98 0.70 -13.41
C ALA A 26 9.55 1.21 -13.71
N ARG A 27 8.55 0.33 -13.64
CA ARG A 27 7.15 0.72 -13.84
C ARG A 27 6.62 1.61 -12.72
N LEU A 28 7.01 1.35 -11.48
CA LEU A 28 6.66 2.20 -10.36
C LEU A 28 7.26 3.59 -10.54
N GLU A 29 8.55 3.68 -10.90
CA GLU A 29 9.20 4.96 -11.15
C GLU A 29 8.55 5.74 -12.30
N ASN A 30 8.20 5.07 -13.40
CA ASN A 30 7.48 5.69 -14.52
C ASN A 30 6.10 6.22 -14.10
N ALA A 31 5.34 5.45 -13.30
CA ALA A 31 4.05 5.89 -12.80
C ALA A 31 4.19 7.06 -11.81
N MET A 32 5.20 7.04 -10.94
CA MET A 32 5.52 8.12 -10.02
C MET A 32 5.99 9.38 -10.77
N SER A 33 6.78 9.22 -11.82
CA SER A 33 7.22 10.33 -12.68
C SER A 33 6.02 10.98 -13.38
N ALA A 34 5.13 10.19 -13.98
CA ALA A 34 3.89 10.68 -14.59
C ALA A 34 3.02 11.43 -13.56
N TYR A 35 2.93 10.93 -12.33
CA TYR A 35 2.21 11.61 -11.25
C TYR A 35 2.84 12.96 -10.90
N ARG A 36 4.18 13.03 -10.77
CA ARG A 36 4.90 14.29 -10.46
C ARG A 36 4.80 15.33 -11.57
N THR A 37 4.75 14.89 -12.82
CA THR A 37 4.60 15.80 -14.00
C THR A 37 3.16 16.20 -14.30
N GLY A 38 2.18 15.66 -13.54
CA GLY A 38 0.77 16.00 -13.71
C GLY A 38 0.04 15.14 -14.76
N ASP A 39 0.70 14.17 -15.42
CA ASP A 39 0.01 13.18 -16.25
C ASP A 39 -0.66 12.12 -15.38
N TYR A 40 -1.71 12.54 -14.69
CA TYR A 40 -2.43 11.69 -13.75
C TYR A 40 -3.12 10.49 -14.42
N ARG A 41 -3.49 10.61 -15.71
CA ARG A 41 -4.08 9.50 -16.46
C ARG A 41 -3.05 8.40 -16.76
N ALA A 42 -1.83 8.77 -17.14
CA ALA A 42 -0.75 7.81 -17.32
C ALA A 42 -0.34 7.19 -15.97
N ALA A 43 -0.21 8.02 -14.92
CA ALA A 43 0.07 7.56 -13.56
C ALA A 43 -0.97 6.54 -13.08
N GLN A 44 -2.27 6.84 -13.23
CA GLN A 44 -3.35 5.94 -12.84
C GLN A 44 -3.25 4.58 -13.54
N ARG A 45 -3.05 4.56 -14.87
CA ARG A 45 -2.88 3.30 -15.63
C ARG A 45 -1.66 2.52 -15.16
N GLY A 46 -0.56 3.22 -14.86
CA GLY A 46 0.67 2.62 -14.33
C GLY A 46 0.45 1.98 -12.96
N PHE A 47 -0.13 2.73 -12.02
CA PHE A 47 -0.44 2.22 -10.69
C PHE A 47 -1.48 1.10 -10.71
N GLN A 48 -2.47 1.15 -11.62
CA GLN A 48 -3.48 0.10 -11.70
C GLN A 48 -2.87 -1.26 -12.04
N ARG A 49 -1.98 -1.31 -13.05
CA ARG A 49 -1.24 -2.54 -13.39
C ARG A 49 -0.40 -3.08 -12.22
N LEU A 50 0.27 -2.19 -11.49
CA LEU A 50 1.07 -2.57 -10.33
C LEU A 50 0.20 -3.05 -9.15
N ALA A 51 -0.97 -2.44 -8.95
CA ALA A 51 -1.93 -2.83 -7.92
C ALA A 51 -2.55 -4.22 -8.19
N GLU A 52 -2.77 -4.56 -9.47
CA GLU A 52 -3.19 -5.91 -9.90
C GLU A 52 -2.17 -6.98 -9.50
N HIS A 53 -0.88 -6.62 -9.48
CA HIS A 53 0.21 -7.48 -8.98
C HIS A 53 0.47 -7.33 -7.47
N GLY A 54 -0.40 -6.62 -6.75
CA GLY A 54 -0.36 -6.53 -5.29
C GLY A 54 0.59 -5.48 -4.72
N SER A 55 1.03 -4.50 -5.52
CA SER A 55 1.86 -3.39 -5.03
C SER A 55 1.06 -2.49 -4.08
N ALA A 56 1.36 -2.55 -2.78
CA ALA A 56 0.71 -1.71 -1.78
C ALA A 56 1.00 -0.20 -1.98
N VAL A 57 2.17 0.13 -2.53
CA VAL A 57 2.50 1.50 -2.93
C VAL A 57 1.53 1.98 -4.01
N ALA A 58 1.34 1.18 -5.07
CA ALA A 58 0.45 1.54 -6.17
C ALA A 58 -1.02 1.61 -5.73
N GLU A 59 -1.47 0.68 -4.89
CA GLU A 59 -2.79 0.72 -4.27
C GLU A 59 -3.00 2.03 -3.49
N THR A 60 -1.98 2.46 -2.73
CA THR A 60 -2.04 3.73 -1.97
C THR A 60 -2.09 4.94 -2.91
N MET A 61 -1.28 4.96 -3.97
CA MET A 61 -1.29 6.04 -4.94
C MET A 61 -2.62 6.15 -5.71
N LEU A 62 -3.26 5.01 -6.02
CA LEU A 62 -4.63 5.01 -6.55
C LEU A 62 -5.62 5.61 -5.55
N GLY A 63 -5.49 5.25 -4.27
CA GLY A 63 -6.27 5.87 -3.20
C GLY A 63 -6.13 7.39 -3.17
N VAL A 64 -4.91 7.92 -3.27
CA VAL A 64 -4.64 9.36 -3.34
C VAL A 64 -5.26 10.00 -4.58
N ILE A 65 -5.09 9.38 -5.77
CA ILE A 65 -5.66 9.88 -7.03
C ILE A 65 -7.19 10.03 -6.92
N TYR A 66 -7.88 9.02 -6.37
CA TYR A 66 -9.33 9.09 -6.20
C TYR A 66 -9.77 10.01 -5.06
N ALA A 67 -9.00 10.14 -3.98
CA ALA A 67 -9.31 11.06 -2.89
C ALA A 67 -9.24 12.52 -3.32
N GLU A 68 -8.23 12.86 -4.12
CA GLU A 68 -7.95 14.23 -4.56
C GLU A 68 -8.60 14.58 -5.91
N GLY A 69 -9.11 13.59 -6.66
CA GLY A 69 -9.69 13.79 -7.98
C GLY A 69 -8.67 14.14 -9.05
N ARG A 70 -7.43 13.64 -8.94
CA ARG A 70 -6.35 13.91 -9.89
C ARG A 70 -6.52 13.11 -11.18
N GLY A 71 -6.90 13.77 -12.27
CA GLY A 71 -7.14 13.15 -13.57
C GLY A 71 -8.40 12.27 -13.65
N VAL A 72 -9.13 12.13 -12.55
CA VAL A 72 -10.42 11.44 -12.42
C VAL A 72 -11.34 12.27 -11.52
N ARG A 73 -12.64 12.00 -11.59
CA ARG A 73 -13.57 12.57 -10.61
C ARG A 73 -13.24 12.05 -9.21
N ALA A 74 -13.15 12.93 -8.23
CA ALA A 74 -12.93 12.57 -6.84
C ALA A 74 -14.00 11.57 -6.36
N ASN A 75 -13.55 10.50 -5.71
CA ASN A 75 -14.40 9.48 -5.15
C ASN A 75 -13.79 8.93 -3.86
N PRO A 76 -14.13 9.53 -2.70
CA PRO A 76 -13.59 9.09 -1.41
C PRO A 76 -13.89 7.63 -1.06
N ALA A 77 -15.02 7.07 -1.52
CA ALA A 77 -15.35 5.68 -1.25
C ALA A 77 -14.41 4.71 -2.00
N VAL A 78 -14.12 5.01 -3.26
CA VAL A 78 -13.11 4.25 -4.03
C VAL A 78 -11.73 4.41 -3.41
N ALA A 79 -11.36 5.63 -2.98
CA ALA A 79 -10.10 5.91 -2.31
C ALA A 79 -9.93 5.07 -1.03
N ALA A 80 -10.96 5.06 -0.16
CA ALA A 80 -10.95 4.26 1.06
C ALA A 80 -10.83 2.76 0.79
N GLY A 81 -11.43 2.28 -0.30
CA GLY A 81 -11.27 0.90 -0.78
C GLY A 81 -9.82 0.56 -1.11
N TRP A 82 -9.13 1.43 -1.85
CA TRP A 82 -7.72 1.27 -2.19
C TRP A 82 -6.81 1.35 -0.95
N PHE A 83 -7.03 2.33 -0.07
CA PHE A 83 -6.28 2.43 1.18
C PHE A 83 -6.47 1.18 2.05
N ARG A 84 -7.69 0.63 2.14
CA ARG A 84 -7.95 -0.60 2.90
C ARG A 84 -7.18 -1.80 2.34
N ARG A 85 -7.08 -1.94 1.03
CA ARG A 85 -6.29 -3.01 0.39
C ARG A 85 -4.82 -2.92 0.79
N ALA A 86 -4.21 -1.75 0.63
CA ALA A 86 -2.80 -1.54 0.97
C ALA A 86 -2.55 -1.62 2.49
N ALA A 87 -3.44 -1.06 3.31
CA ALA A 87 -3.37 -1.11 4.77
C ALA A 87 -3.42 -2.55 5.29
N SER A 88 -4.29 -3.39 4.72
CA SER A 88 -4.40 -4.81 5.10
C SER A 88 -3.15 -5.62 4.76
N ARG A 89 -2.28 -5.13 3.89
CA ARG A 89 -0.95 -5.69 3.59
C ARG A 89 0.14 -5.19 4.54
N GLY A 90 -0.19 -4.30 5.49
CA GLY A 90 0.75 -3.73 6.44
C GLY A 90 1.47 -2.48 5.94
N TYR A 91 1.02 -1.88 4.84
CA TYR A 91 1.67 -0.68 4.33
C TYR A 91 1.30 0.56 5.18
N GLY A 92 2.27 1.07 5.93
CA GLY A 92 2.10 2.13 6.93
C GLY A 92 1.43 3.40 6.39
N PRO A 93 1.87 3.99 5.26
CA PRO A 93 1.22 5.16 4.69
C PRO A 93 -0.27 4.95 4.36
N ALA A 94 -0.66 3.76 3.91
CA ALA A 94 -2.07 3.43 3.67
C ALA A 94 -2.86 3.26 4.96
N GLN A 95 -2.24 2.71 6.02
CA GLN A 95 -2.86 2.61 7.34
C GLN A 95 -3.16 3.99 7.91
N ILE A 96 -2.24 4.94 7.74
CA ILE A 96 -2.44 6.35 8.11
C ILE A 96 -3.59 6.97 7.31
N ALA A 97 -3.60 6.80 5.98
CA ALA A 97 -4.67 7.33 5.12
C ALA A 97 -6.05 6.74 5.49
N LEU A 98 -6.10 5.44 5.81
CA LEU A 98 -7.34 4.77 6.21
C LEU A 98 -7.79 5.22 7.61
N SER A 99 -6.87 5.43 8.55
CA SER A 99 -7.16 6.04 9.85
C SER A 99 -7.81 7.40 9.68
N ASP A 100 -7.25 8.24 8.83
CA ASP A 100 -7.79 9.56 8.52
C ASP A 100 -9.17 9.50 7.85
N ALA A 101 -9.38 8.52 6.96
CA ALA A 101 -10.68 8.31 6.31
C ALA A 101 -11.77 7.98 7.34
N PHE A 102 -11.50 7.06 8.28
CA PHE A 102 -12.43 6.73 9.37
C PHE A 102 -12.64 7.89 10.35
N ALA A 103 -11.58 8.61 10.71
CA ALA A 103 -11.68 9.74 11.63
C ALA A 103 -12.57 10.86 11.08
N ARG A 104 -12.50 11.11 9.77
CA ARG A 104 -13.30 12.15 9.09
C ARG A 104 -14.62 11.65 8.52
N GLY A 105 -14.81 10.35 8.38
CA GLY A 105 -15.95 9.79 7.65
C GLY A 105 -15.84 10.00 6.13
N SER A 106 -14.62 10.02 5.60
CA SER A 106 -14.36 10.28 4.17
C SER A 106 -14.40 8.98 3.37
N GLY A 107 -15.49 8.76 2.64
CA GLY A 107 -15.70 7.55 1.84
C GLY A 107 -16.02 6.28 2.65
N VAL A 108 -16.06 6.41 3.97
CA VAL A 108 -16.47 5.40 4.94
C VAL A 108 -17.27 6.07 6.04
N GLY A 109 -18.09 5.31 6.78
CA GLY A 109 -18.71 5.83 8.00
C GLY A 109 -17.66 6.30 9.00
N ARG A 110 -17.89 7.43 9.68
CA ARG A 110 -17.01 7.90 10.76
C ARG A 110 -16.96 6.87 11.87
N ASP A 111 -15.76 6.43 12.23
CA ASP A 111 -15.53 5.42 13.27
C ASP A 111 -14.20 5.70 13.97
N THR A 112 -14.27 6.19 15.20
CA THR A 112 -13.09 6.51 16.01
C THR A 112 -12.31 5.25 16.43
N ARG A 113 -13.01 4.11 16.67
CA ARG A 113 -12.35 2.83 17.02
C ARG A 113 -11.53 2.31 15.84
N ALA A 114 -12.13 2.28 14.65
CA ALA A 114 -11.42 1.88 13.42
C ALA A 114 -10.28 2.84 13.09
N ALA A 115 -10.47 4.15 13.25
CA ALA A 115 -9.42 5.14 13.07
C ALA A 115 -8.24 4.90 14.01
N TYR A 116 -8.52 4.65 15.29
CA TYR A 116 -7.50 4.36 16.31
C TYR A 116 -6.76 3.05 16.00
N PHE A 117 -7.48 1.98 15.60
CA PHE A 117 -6.91 0.71 15.20
C PHE A 117 -5.86 0.88 14.09
N TRP A 118 -6.22 1.57 13.00
CA TRP A 118 -5.31 1.75 11.87
C TRP A 118 -4.15 2.69 12.18
N ALA A 119 -4.37 3.72 13.01
CA ALA A 119 -3.28 4.57 13.50
C ALA A 119 -2.28 3.76 14.34
N LEU A 120 -2.77 2.89 15.23
CA LEU A 120 -1.92 2.04 16.07
C LEU A 120 -1.19 0.97 15.23
N ALA A 121 -1.87 0.36 14.25
CA ALA A 121 -1.24 -0.59 13.33
C ALA A 121 -0.06 0.03 12.57
N ALA A 122 -0.16 1.31 12.18
CA ALA A 122 0.93 2.02 11.52
C ALA A 122 2.16 2.24 12.41
N THR A 123 2.02 2.16 13.74
CA THR A 123 3.17 2.31 14.66
C THR A 123 4.05 1.07 14.74
N ILE A 124 3.59 -0.08 14.27
CA ILE A 124 4.31 -1.36 14.39
C ILE A 124 4.83 -1.90 13.05
N GLY A 125 4.56 -1.20 11.94
CA GLY A 125 4.89 -1.66 10.58
C GLY A 125 6.34 -1.45 10.14
N GLY A 126 7.19 -0.80 10.97
CA GLY A 126 8.60 -0.57 10.68
C GLY A 126 8.89 0.61 9.73
N ASP A 127 7.88 1.29 9.21
CA ASP A 127 8.05 2.55 8.48
C ASP A 127 8.10 3.72 9.48
N ARG A 128 9.29 4.33 9.64
CA ARG A 128 9.50 5.40 10.62
C ARG A 128 8.58 6.61 10.42
N SER A 129 8.25 6.98 9.19
CA SER A 129 7.36 8.10 8.91
C SER A 129 5.91 7.77 9.30
N ALA A 130 5.45 6.57 8.93
CA ALA A 130 4.13 6.09 9.33
C ALA A 130 4.03 5.88 10.84
N GLU A 131 5.09 5.39 11.49
CA GLU A 131 5.17 5.25 12.94
C GLU A 131 4.97 6.60 13.65
N THR A 132 5.72 7.63 13.26
CA THR A 132 5.60 8.97 13.84
C THR A 132 4.20 9.54 13.63
N SER A 133 3.68 9.43 12.42
CA SER A 133 2.34 9.88 12.05
C SER A 133 1.26 9.11 12.82
N GLY A 134 1.45 7.80 13.00
CA GLY A 134 0.55 6.92 13.77
C GLY A 134 0.49 7.32 15.24
N ARG A 135 1.64 7.52 15.88
CA ARG A 135 1.72 7.96 17.29
C ARG A 135 0.96 9.26 17.54
N THR A 136 1.08 10.23 16.62
CA THR A 136 0.35 11.50 16.72
C THR A 136 -1.17 11.27 16.68
N ARG A 137 -1.65 10.41 15.77
CA ARG A 137 -3.08 10.08 15.65
C ARG A 137 -3.60 9.26 16.84
N VAL A 138 -2.82 8.31 17.32
CA VAL A 138 -3.12 7.53 18.52
C VAL A 138 -3.32 8.46 19.71
N ALA A 139 -2.42 9.44 19.92
CA ALA A 139 -2.55 10.41 20.99
C ALA A 139 -3.81 11.29 20.85
N ALA A 140 -4.13 11.72 19.62
CA ALA A 140 -5.32 12.56 19.36
C ALA A 140 -6.63 11.76 19.52
N LEU A 141 -6.73 10.60 18.88
CA LEU A 141 -7.94 9.77 18.88
C LEU A 141 -8.20 9.12 20.22
N GLY A 142 -7.13 8.74 20.95
CA GLY A 142 -7.23 8.10 22.25
C GLY A 142 -7.91 8.94 23.34
N LYS A 143 -7.96 10.28 23.15
CA LYS A 143 -8.70 11.19 24.06
C LYS A 143 -10.22 10.97 24.00
N HIS A 144 -10.72 10.37 22.94
CA HIS A 144 -12.14 10.12 22.69
C HIS A 144 -12.55 8.67 22.98
N LEU A 145 -11.65 7.86 23.52
CA LEU A 145 -11.87 6.43 23.83
C LEU A 145 -11.57 6.17 25.31
N SER A 146 -12.37 5.31 25.94
CA SER A 146 -12.08 4.86 27.30
C SER A 146 -10.80 4.01 27.36
N ALA A 147 -10.24 3.82 28.56
CA ALA A 147 -9.04 3.01 28.76
C ALA A 147 -9.26 1.55 28.33
N GLU A 148 -10.44 1.02 28.63
CA GLU A 148 -10.85 -0.35 28.28
C GLU A 148 -10.91 -0.55 26.76
N VAL A 149 -11.54 0.39 26.04
CA VAL A 149 -11.63 0.34 24.56
C VAL A 149 -10.25 0.44 23.93
N ARG A 150 -9.37 1.28 24.47
CA ARG A 150 -7.98 1.37 23.95
C ARG A 150 -7.19 0.08 24.19
N ALA A 151 -7.38 -0.56 25.35
CA ALA A 151 -6.75 -1.84 25.66
C ALA A 151 -7.24 -2.96 24.73
N GLU A 152 -8.56 -3.03 24.51
CA GLU A 152 -9.17 -3.96 23.55
C GLU A 152 -8.56 -3.80 22.14
N ILE A 153 -8.55 -2.58 21.62
CA ILE A 153 -8.00 -2.32 20.28
C ILE A 153 -6.50 -2.64 20.23
N SER A 154 -5.75 -2.37 21.31
CA SER A 154 -4.33 -2.70 21.36
C SER A 154 -4.09 -4.22 21.27
N ALA A 155 -4.93 -5.02 21.92
CA ALA A 155 -4.89 -6.48 21.81
C ALA A 155 -5.22 -6.94 20.39
N ASP A 156 -6.23 -6.34 19.75
CA ASP A 156 -6.61 -6.64 18.38
C ASP A 156 -5.48 -6.35 17.40
N VAL A 157 -4.81 -5.18 17.53
CA VAL A 157 -3.67 -4.81 16.69
C VAL A 157 -2.48 -5.74 16.93
N HIS A 158 -2.22 -6.15 18.17
CA HIS A 158 -1.16 -7.10 18.49
C HIS A 158 -1.39 -8.47 17.84
N ASN A 159 -2.63 -8.91 17.77
CA ASN A 159 -3.04 -10.18 17.15
C ASN A 159 -3.23 -10.06 15.63
N TRP A 160 -3.35 -8.85 15.12
CA TRP A 160 -3.52 -8.63 13.68
C TRP A 160 -2.25 -9.02 12.91
N ARG A 161 -2.45 -9.68 11.77
CA ARG A 161 -1.36 -10.06 10.86
C ARG A 161 -1.63 -9.49 9.47
N PRO A 162 -0.68 -8.74 8.88
CA PRO A 162 -0.78 -8.28 7.51
C PRO A 162 -1.00 -9.43 6.54
N ARG A 163 -1.85 -9.23 5.54
CA ARG A 163 -1.93 -10.17 4.42
C ARG A 163 -0.63 -10.10 3.64
N ALA A 164 0.12 -11.19 3.60
CA ALA A 164 1.37 -11.26 2.84
C ALA A 164 1.16 -10.76 1.41
N GLN A 165 2.08 -9.93 0.92
CA GLN A 165 2.11 -9.57 -0.50
C GLN A 165 2.39 -10.87 -1.27
N ARG A 166 1.39 -11.39 -1.96
CA ARG A 166 1.60 -12.46 -2.92
C ARG A 166 2.17 -11.81 -4.17
N LEU A 167 3.49 -11.73 -4.22
CA LEU A 167 4.20 -11.56 -5.47
C LEU A 167 4.03 -12.89 -6.23
N ARG A 168 3.11 -12.90 -7.18
CA ARG A 168 3.03 -13.96 -8.20
C ARG A 168 3.86 -13.58 -9.39
#